data_0f895521691ce623f15743254165a2a2
#
_entry.id   0f895521691ce623f15743254165a2a2
#
_cell.length_a   1.000
_cell.length_b   1.000
_cell.length_c   1.000
_cell.angle_alpha   90.00
_cell.angle_beta   90.00
_cell.angle_gamma   90.00
#
_symmetry.space_group_name_H-M   'P 1'
#
loop_
_entity.id
_entity.type
_entity.pdbx_description
1 polymer ?
#
loop_
_entity_poly.entity_id
_entity_poly.type
_entity_poly.pdbx_seq_one_letter_code
_entity_poly.pdbx_strand_id
1 'polypeptide(L)'
;DLTGLNTEIKWPNDIVIGSRKVVGILTEMSAEMTTINYVVIGIGINVNMESFPAELEDKATSLYIAGGTKVRRSSIVAKFGKYFEKYYEIFCKDGNLSGIKDEYEKLLVNRNKEVYIIEGDSRIKRVAIGIDTDGELLVKDDNGNIEKIMAGEVSIRGIYGYV
;
A
#
# COMPACT_ATOMS: atom_id res chain seq x y z
N ASP A 1 7.24 12.04 -8.14
CA ASP A 1 8.21 12.92 -8.83
C ASP A 1 8.05 12.99 -10.36
N LEU A 2 7.59 11.93 -11.07
CA LEU A 2 7.42 11.96 -12.53
C LEU A 2 6.20 12.75 -12.97
N THR A 3 5.16 12.75 -12.16
CA THR A 3 3.85 13.31 -12.50
C THR A 3 3.44 14.48 -11.62
N GLY A 4 4.11 14.69 -10.50
CA GLY A 4 3.72 15.69 -9.49
C GLY A 4 2.41 15.35 -8.74
N LEU A 5 1.81 14.19 -9.01
CA LEU A 5 0.58 13.78 -8.36
C LEU A 5 0.84 13.36 -6.90
N ASN A 6 -0.06 13.78 -6.02
CA ASN A 6 -0.03 13.35 -4.63
C ASN A 6 -0.52 11.91 -4.53
N THR A 7 0.37 11.00 -4.15
CA THR A 7 0.09 9.58 -3.96
C THR A 7 0.20 9.22 -2.50
N GLU A 8 -0.68 8.34 -2.04
CA GLU A 8 -0.71 7.85 -0.67
C GLU A 8 -0.70 6.33 -0.66
N ILE A 9 -0.22 5.74 0.43
CA ILE A 9 -0.17 4.29 0.62
C ILE A 9 -1.44 3.86 1.36
N LYS A 10 -2.18 2.94 0.77
CA LYS A 10 -3.22 2.19 1.46
C LYS A 10 -2.66 0.82 1.84
N TRP A 11 -2.39 0.65 3.12
CA TRP A 11 -1.89 -0.62 3.65
C TRP A 11 -2.84 -1.79 3.28
N PRO A 12 -2.31 -2.98 2.96
CA PRO A 12 -0.88 -3.32 2.96
C PRO A 12 -0.15 -3.04 1.65
N ASN A 13 -0.82 -2.98 0.50
CA ASN A 13 -0.19 -3.21 -0.80
C ASN A 13 -0.76 -2.36 -1.94
N ASP A 14 -1.50 -1.30 -1.64
CA ASP A 14 -2.10 -0.43 -2.65
C ASP A 14 -1.53 0.99 -2.59
N ILE A 15 -1.37 1.62 -3.75
CA ILE A 15 -1.13 3.07 -3.84
C ILE A 15 -2.40 3.71 -4.39
N VAL A 16 -2.78 4.84 -3.79
CA VAL A 16 -4.00 5.57 -4.15
C VAL A 16 -3.71 7.02 -4.53
N ILE A 17 -4.58 7.59 -5.34
CA ILE A 17 -4.67 9.01 -5.66
C ILE A 17 -6.12 9.43 -5.47
N GLY A 18 -6.38 10.41 -4.59
CA GLY A 18 -7.74 10.85 -4.31
C GLY A 18 -8.66 9.70 -3.89
N SER A 19 -8.18 8.83 -3.01
CA SER A 19 -8.89 7.64 -2.50
C SER A 19 -9.16 6.53 -3.52
N ARG A 20 -8.65 6.62 -4.76
CA ARG A 20 -8.80 5.61 -5.80
C ARG A 20 -7.48 4.91 -6.10
N LYS A 21 -7.51 3.58 -6.23
CA LYS A 21 -6.35 2.74 -6.48
C LYS A 21 -5.71 3.03 -7.83
N VAL A 22 -4.42 3.31 -7.83
CA VAL A 22 -3.59 3.51 -9.04
C VAL A 22 -2.53 2.42 -9.18
N VAL A 23 -2.06 1.83 -8.07
CA VAL A 23 -1.12 0.71 -8.06
C VAL A 23 -1.61 -0.37 -7.11
N GLY A 24 -1.44 -1.63 -7.51
CA GLY A 24 -1.56 -2.79 -6.64
C GLY A 24 -0.27 -3.60 -6.66
N ILE A 25 0.13 -4.11 -5.50
CA ILE A 25 1.33 -4.93 -5.33
C ILE A 25 0.89 -6.31 -4.84
N LEU A 26 1.38 -7.35 -5.50
CA LEU A 26 1.19 -8.73 -5.09
C LEU A 26 2.55 -9.35 -4.82
N THR A 27 2.70 -9.98 -3.65
CA THR A 27 3.91 -10.69 -3.29
C THR A 27 3.60 -12.17 -3.17
N GLU A 28 4.36 -13.00 -3.87
CA GLU A 28 4.31 -14.45 -3.80
C GLU A 28 5.66 -14.98 -3.33
N MET A 29 5.65 -16.00 -2.48
CA MET A 29 6.85 -16.56 -1.88
C MET A 29 6.88 -18.07 -2.06
N SER A 30 8.04 -18.61 -2.43
CA SER A 30 8.34 -20.02 -2.32
C SER A 30 9.24 -20.24 -1.11
N ALA A 31 8.79 -21.06 -0.18
CA ALA A 31 9.54 -21.37 1.04
C ALA A 31 9.44 -22.86 1.38
N GLU A 32 10.49 -23.39 1.98
CA GLU A 32 10.52 -24.66 2.69
C GLU A 32 10.49 -24.39 4.20
N MET A 33 10.42 -25.44 5.04
CA MET A 33 10.18 -25.29 6.49
C MET A 33 11.10 -24.27 7.19
N THR A 34 12.32 -24.08 6.70
CA THR A 34 13.32 -23.20 7.33
C THR A 34 14.00 -22.21 6.38
N THR A 35 13.62 -22.23 5.08
CA THR A 35 14.35 -21.46 4.06
C THR A 35 13.39 -20.84 3.07
N ILE A 36 13.55 -19.55 2.81
CA ILE A 36 12.88 -18.86 1.70
C ILE A 36 13.73 -19.09 0.45
N ASN A 37 13.13 -19.73 -0.58
CA ASN A 37 13.82 -19.99 -1.85
C ASN A 37 13.85 -18.71 -2.71
N TYR A 38 12.70 -18.04 -2.85
CA TYR A 38 12.58 -16.78 -3.56
C TYR A 38 11.27 -16.05 -3.21
N VAL A 39 11.26 -14.75 -3.49
CA VAL A 39 10.08 -13.89 -3.41
C VAL A 39 9.87 -13.25 -4.78
N VAL A 40 8.65 -13.30 -5.30
CA VAL A 40 8.24 -12.60 -6.53
C VAL A 40 7.34 -11.44 -6.14
N ILE A 41 7.67 -10.24 -6.63
CA ILE A 41 6.87 -9.03 -6.41
C ILE A 41 6.25 -8.60 -7.74
N GLY A 42 4.93 -8.78 -7.87
CA GLY A 42 4.14 -8.30 -8.99
C GLY A 42 3.62 -6.88 -8.72
N ILE A 43 3.85 -5.94 -9.65
CA ILE A 43 3.41 -4.55 -9.50
C ILE A 43 2.55 -4.16 -10.68
N GLY A 44 1.24 -3.96 -10.44
CA GLY A 44 0.29 -3.49 -11.43
C GLY A 44 0.06 -1.98 -11.32
N ILE A 45 0.40 -1.22 -12.35
CA ILE A 45 0.26 0.24 -12.37
C ILE A 45 -0.73 0.66 -13.46
N ASN A 46 -1.77 1.38 -13.09
CA ASN A 46 -2.70 2.01 -14.01
C ASN A 46 -2.09 3.30 -14.57
N VAL A 47 -1.44 3.21 -15.74
CA VAL A 47 -0.66 4.35 -16.28
C VAL A 47 -1.52 5.25 -17.15
N ASN A 48 -1.95 4.75 -18.32
CA ASN A 48 -2.59 5.57 -19.37
C ASN A 48 -4.00 5.08 -19.71
N MET A 49 -4.68 4.40 -18.79
CA MET A 49 -6.09 4.05 -18.95
C MET A 49 -6.93 5.32 -18.94
N GLU A 50 -7.89 5.41 -19.86
CA GLU A 50 -8.75 6.58 -20.05
C GLU A 50 -10.10 6.40 -19.35
N SER A 51 -10.49 5.15 -19.05
CA SER A 51 -11.72 4.81 -18.32
C SER A 51 -11.58 3.48 -17.60
N PHE A 52 -12.49 3.21 -16.70
CA PHE A 52 -12.67 1.93 -16.01
C PHE A 52 -14.11 1.45 -16.19
N PRO A 53 -14.40 0.14 -16.04
CA PRO A 53 -15.76 -0.36 -15.92
C PRO A 53 -16.51 0.33 -14.77
N ALA A 54 -17.83 0.48 -14.91
CA ALA A 54 -18.66 1.23 -13.96
C ALA A 54 -18.50 0.78 -12.49
N GLU A 55 -18.30 -0.52 -12.26
CA GLU A 55 -18.07 -1.08 -10.92
C GLU A 55 -16.73 -0.70 -10.27
N LEU A 56 -15.80 -0.14 -11.06
CA LEU A 56 -14.47 0.27 -10.64
C LEU A 56 -14.24 1.78 -10.68
N GLU A 57 -15.12 2.57 -11.29
CA GLU A 57 -14.93 4.02 -11.47
C GLU A 57 -14.67 4.76 -10.17
N ASP A 58 -15.37 4.39 -9.10
CA ASP A 58 -15.21 4.99 -7.76
C ASP A 58 -14.01 4.43 -6.97
N LYS A 59 -13.42 3.30 -7.43
CA LYS A 59 -12.38 2.57 -6.68
C LYS A 59 -11.02 2.62 -7.33
N ALA A 60 -10.95 2.83 -8.66
CA ALA A 60 -9.72 2.82 -9.42
C ALA A 60 -9.51 4.14 -10.18
N THR A 61 -8.25 4.46 -10.42
CA THR A 61 -7.82 5.57 -11.26
C THR A 61 -6.54 5.21 -12.01
N SER A 62 -6.13 6.04 -12.95
CA SER A 62 -4.84 5.95 -13.62
C SER A 62 -4.06 7.25 -13.46
N LEU A 63 -2.76 7.21 -13.74
CA LEU A 63 -1.95 8.43 -13.77
C LEU A 63 -2.48 9.43 -14.80
N TYR A 64 -3.03 8.92 -15.93
CA TYR A 64 -3.64 9.77 -16.97
C TYR A 64 -4.94 10.43 -16.49
N ILE A 65 -5.87 9.67 -15.90
CA ILE A 65 -7.13 10.22 -15.39
C ILE A 65 -6.88 11.26 -14.30
N ALA A 66 -5.92 10.98 -13.40
CA ALA A 66 -5.61 11.87 -12.28
C ALA A 66 -4.80 13.12 -12.69
N GLY A 67 -3.94 13.00 -13.69
CA GLY A 67 -2.98 14.06 -14.07
C GLY A 67 -3.22 14.70 -15.44
N GLY A 68 -4.14 14.19 -16.24
CA GLY A 68 -4.46 14.71 -17.58
C GLY A 68 -3.40 14.51 -18.66
N THR A 69 -2.26 13.89 -18.35
CA THR A 69 -1.14 13.75 -19.27
C THR A 69 -0.66 12.30 -19.35
N LYS A 70 -0.45 11.80 -20.58
CA LYS A 70 0.09 10.46 -20.81
C LYS A 70 1.55 10.36 -20.35
N VAL A 71 1.85 9.29 -19.61
CA VAL A 71 3.16 9.02 -19.05
C VAL A 71 3.85 7.89 -19.81
N ARG A 72 5.14 8.03 -20.10
CA ARG A 72 5.94 6.97 -20.71
C ARG A 72 6.22 5.87 -19.68
N ARG A 73 5.74 4.64 -19.95
CA ARG A 73 5.89 3.50 -19.03
C ARG A 73 7.34 3.17 -18.68
N SER A 74 8.26 3.25 -19.68
CA SER A 74 9.70 3.02 -19.43
C SER A 74 10.31 3.98 -18.41
N SER A 75 9.83 5.24 -18.35
CA SER A 75 10.29 6.21 -17.35
C SER A 75 9.84 5.82 -15.93
N ILE A 76 8.65 5.23 -15.80
CA ILE A 76 8.16 4.71 -14.52
C ILE A 76 9.04 3.54 -14.07
N VAL A 77 9.31 2.57 -14.97
CA VAL A 77 10.14 1.40 -14.65
C VAL A 77 11.55 1.82 -14.23
N ALA A 78 12.18 2.74 -14.97
CA ALA A 78 13.51 3.23 -14.63
C ALA A 78 13.54 3.95 -13.25
N LYS A 79 12.53 4.77 -13.00
CA LYS A 79 12.41 5.48 -11.71
C LYS A 79 12.14 4.52 -10.56
N PHE A 80 11.25 3.55 -10.77
CA PHE A 80 10.97 2.50 -9.80
C PHE A 80 12.24 1.73 -9.43
N GLY A 81 13.01 1.25 -10.42
CA GLY A 81 14.25 0.50 -10.16
C GLY A 81 15.21 1.28 -9.27
N LYS A 82 15.42 2.57 -9.54
CA LYS A 82 16.28 3.43 -8.74
C LYS A 82 15.82 3.56 -7.28
N TYR A 83 14.51 3.72 -7.04
CA TYR A 83 13.98 3.82 -5.68
C TYR A 83 13.94 2.48 -4.98
N PHE A 84 13.58 1.41 -5.71
CA PHE A 84 13.60 0.06 -5.17
C PHE A 84 14.99 -0.32 -4.65
N GLU A 85 16.04 -0.10 -5.43
CA GLU A 85 17.43 -0.34 -5.03
C GLU A 85 17.77 0.42 -3.74
N LYS A 86 17.48 1.73 -3.69
CA LYS A 86 17.72 2.55 -2.49
C LYS A 86 17.07 1.99 -1.23
N TYR A 87 15.77 1.69 -1.30
CA TYR A 87 15.02 1.23 -0.12
C TYR A 87 15.34 -0.22 0.24
N TYR A 88 15.65 -1.05 -0.76
CA TYR A 88 16.09 -2.42 -0.55
C TYR A 88 17.45 -2.50 0.15
N GLU A 89 18.40 -1.63 -0.19
CA GLU A 89 19.67 -1.51 0.52
C GLU A 89 19.48 -1.13 1.99
N ILE A 90 18.59 -0.19 2.30
CA ILE A 90 18.25 0.18 3.69
C ILE A 90 17.65 -1.03 4.41
N PHE A 91 16.67 -1.70 3.80
CA PHE A 91 16.04 -2.89 4.36
C PHE A 91 17.06 -4.02 4.63
N CYS A 92 17.93 -4.31 3.68
CA CYS A 92 18.98 -5.34 3.85
C CYS A 92 19.98 -5.00 4.97
N LYS A 93 20.29 -3.72 5.14
CA LYS A 93 21.18 -3.24 6.19
C LYS A 93 20.55 -3.36 7.59
N ASP A 94 19.29 -2.96 7.70
CA ASP A 94 18.60 -2.88 8.99
C ASP A 94 17.93 -4.22 9.38
N GLY A 95 17.71 -5.11 8.40
CA GLY A 95 17.00 -6.38 8.58
C GLY A 95 15.50 -6.25 8.88
N ASN A 96 14.96 -5.03 8.84
CA ASN A 96 13.57 -4.69 9.08
C ASN A 96 13.22 -3.31 8.47
N LEU A 97 12.02 -2.79 8.73
CA LEU A 97 11.54 -1.54 8.15
C LEU A 97 11.91 -0.27 8.95
N SER A 98 12.71 -0.35 10.00
CA SER A 98 13.00 0.79 10.88
C SER A 98 13.54 2.01 10.12
N GLY A 99 14.42 1.81 9.14
CA GLY A 99 15.02 2.89 8.35
C GLY A 99 14.10 3.55 7.33
N ILE A 100 12.93 2.97 7.05
CA ILE A 100 11.96 3.51 6.07
C ILE A 100 10.57 3.77 6.65
N LYS A 101 10.33 3.33 7.88
CA LYS A 101 9.03 3.41 8.57
C LYS A 101 8.47 4.83 8.61
N ASP A 102 9.24 5.80 9.02
CA ASP A 102 8.79 7.19 9.17
C ASP A 102 8.36 7.80 7.82
N GLU A 103 9.06 7.45 6.74
CA GLU A 103 8.71 7.89 5.38
C GLU A 103 7.43 7.19 4.89
N TYR A 104 7.29 5.91 5.15
CA TYR A 104 6.09 5.13 4.85
C TYR A 104 4.86 5.71 5.58
N GLU A 105 4.96 5.96 6.88
CA GLU A 105 3.87 6.46 7.70
C GLU A 105 3.38 7.86 7.32
N LYS A 106 4.26 8.71 6.77
CA LYS A 106 3.86 10.02 6.23
C LYS A 106 2.93 9.90 5.03
N LEU A 107 3.07 8.80 4.29
CA LEU A 107 2.27 8.52 3.10
C LEU A 107 1.05 7.64 3.40
N LEU A 108 0.93 7.09 4.61
CA LEU A 108 -0.14 6.16 4.97
C LEU A 108 -1.48 6.90 5.06
N VAL A 109 -2.37 6.62 4.11
CA VAL A 109 -3.65 7.35 3.93
C VAL A 109 -4.58 7.23 5.13
N ASN A 110 -4.54 6.11 5.84
CA ASN A 110 -5.41 5.81 6.97
C ASN A 110 -4.80 6.18 8.33
N ARG A 111 -3.59 6.73 8.38
CA ARG A 111 -2.94 7.06 9.64
C ARG A 111 -3.78 8.05 10.47
N ASN A 112 -3.98 7.69 11.74
CA ASN A 112 -4.82 8.42 12.70
C ASN A 112 -6.29 8.55 12.25
N LYS A 113 -6.76 7.65 11.40
CA LYS A 113 -8.15 7.57 10.96
C LYS A 113 -8.80 6.28 11.43
N GLU A 114 -10.12 6.35 11.57
CA GLU A 114 -10.94 5.17 11.84
C GLU A 114 -11.01 4.28 10.59
N VAL A 115 -10.84 2.99 10.81
CA VAL A 115 -10.88 1.95 9.78
C VAL A 115 -11.71 0.77 10.25
N TYR A 116 -12.21 0.00 9.29
CA TYR A 116 -12.75 -1.31 9.56
C TYR A 116 -11.72 -2.38 9.24
N ILE A 117 -11.49 -3.27 10.18
CA ILE A 117 -10.79 -4.54 9.98
C ILE A 117 -11.86 -5.56 9.61
N ILE A 118 -11.70 -6.19 8.44
CA ILE A 118 -12.65 -7.17 7.91
C ILE A 118 -11.94 -8.51 7.85
N GLU A 119 -12.45 -9.46 8.64
CA GLU A 119 -11.98 -10.84 8.71
C GLU A 119 -13.19 -11.76 8.51
N GLY A 120 -13.29 -12.41 7.34
CA GLY A 120 -14.49 -13.14 6.95
C GLY A 120 -15.73 -12.23 7.01
N ASP A 121 -16.72 -12.61 7.81
CA ASP A 121 -17.96 -11.83 8.03
C ASP A 121 -17.83 -10.79 9.17
N SER A 122 -16.73 -10.82 9.91
CA SER A 122 -16.49 -9.91 11.02
C SER A 122 -16.03 -8.54 10.51
N ARG A 123 -16.57 -7.49 11.14
CA ARG A 123 -16.21 -6.10 10.86
C ARG A 123 -15.97 -5.35 12.15
N ILE A 124 -14.71 -5.06 12.45
CA ILE A 124 -14.30 -4.47 13.71
C ILE A 124 -13.76 -3.06 13.43
N LYS A 125 -14.28 -2.07 14.16
CA LYS A 125 -13.84 -0.68 14.07
C LYS A 125 -12.59 -0.46 14.93
N ARG A 126 -11.58 0.21 14.37
CA ARG A 126 -10.32 0.57 15.05
C ARG A 126 -9.79 1.90 14.52
N VAL A 127 -8.80 2.46 15.18
CA VAL A 127 -8.03 3.61 14.67
C VAL A 127 -6.66 3.12 14.20
N ALA A 128 -6.34 3.27 12.92
CA ALA A 128 -5.01 2.95 12.39
C ALA A 128 -4.02 4.03 12.85
N ILE A 129 -2.90 3.63 13.48
CA ILE A 129 -1.92 4.58 14.05
C ILE A 129 -0.57 4.58 13.35
N GLY A 130 -0.24 3.57 12.56
CA GLY A 130 1.01 3.44 11.84
C GLY A 130 1.32 1.98 11.51
N ILE A 131 2.58 1.67 11.28
CA ILE A 131 3.08 0.30 11.15
C ILE A 131 4.18 0.03 12.18
N ASP A 132 4.45 -1.24 12.46
CA ASP A 132 5.64 -1.60 13.22
C ASP A 132 6.87 -1.83 12.31
N THR A 133 7.95 -2.33 12.88
CA THR A 133 9.19 -2.58 12.13
C THR A 133 9.11 -3.80 11.20
N ASP A 134 8.14 -4.65 11.37
CA ASP A 134 7.89 -5.83 10.53
C ASP A 134 6.85 -5.55 9.43
N GLY A 135 6.26 -4.33 9.44
CA GLY A 135 5.28 -3.88 8.46
C GLY A 135 3.84 -4.23 8.82
N GLU A 136 3.59 -4.75 10.01
CA GLU A 136 2.25 -5.01 10.52
C GLU A 136 1.54 -3.68 10.82
N LEU A 137 0.25 -3.59 10.48
CA LEU A 137 -0.52 -2.39 10.79
C LEU A 137 -0.80 -2.31 12.28
N LEU A 138 -0.45 -1.19 12.89
CA LEU A 138 -0.79 -0.90 14.28
C LEU A 138 -2.15 -0.22 14.33
N VAL A 139 -3.06 -0.79 15.11
CA VAL A 139 -4.40 -0.22 15.34
C VAL A 139 -4.68 -0.09 16.83
N LYS A 140 -5.52 0.88 17.17
CA LYS A 140 -5.92 1.15 18.55
C LYS A 140 -7.42 0.91 18.72
N ASP A 141 -7.80 0.21 19.80
CA ASP A 141 -9.18 0.03 20.22
C ASP A 141 -9.73 1.24 21.01
N ASP A 142 -11.00 1.19 21.39
CA ASP A 142 -11.67 2.25 22.14
C ASP A 142 -11.12 2.40 23.59
N ASN A 143 -10.43 1.40 24.11
CA ASN A 143 -9.80 1.39 25.43
C ASN A 143 -8.35 1.91 25.39
N GLY A 144 -7.82 2.16 24.18
CA GLY A 144 -6.45 2.60 23.98
C GLY A 144 -5.43 1.47 23.83
N ASN A 145 -5.86 0.20 23.83
CA ASN A 145 -4.96 -0.93 23.58
C ASN A 145 -4.52 -0.95 22.11
N ILE A 146 -3.26 -1.30 21.90
CA ILE A 146 -2.67 -1.41 20.55
C ILE A 146 -2.62 -2.88 20.14
N GLU A 147 -3.17 -3.17 18.99
CA GLU A 147 -3.17 -4.47 18.32
C GLU A 147 -2.34 -4.40 17.04
N LYS A 148 -1.71 -5.51 16.66
CA LYS A 148 -0.97 -5.67 15.40
C LYS A 148 -1.81 -6.48 14.42
N ILE A 149 -1.92 -6.01 13.20
CA ILE A 149 -2.68 -6.66 12.13
C ILE A 149 -1.72 -7.12 11.04
N MET A 150 -1.69 -8.41 10.79
CA MET A 150 -0.88 -9.02 9.72
C MET A 150 -1.54 -8.86 8.35
N ALA A 151 -0.72 -8.60 7.34
CA ALA A 151 -1.19 -8.58 5.95
C ALA A 151 -1.58 -10.00 5.48
N GLY A 152 -2.64 -10.10 4.67
CA GLY A 152 -3.13 -11.35 4.11
C GLY A 152 -4.27 -12.01 4.88
N GLU A 153 -4.42 -11.74 6.16
CA GLU A 153 -5.50 -12.32 6.99
C GLU A 153 -6.76 -11.46 6.97
N VAL A 154 -6.59 -10.15 6.77
CA VAL A 154 -7.69 -9.19 6.87
C VAL A 154 -7.69 -8.17 5.72
N SER A 155 -8.85 -7.55 5.48
CA SER A 155 -8.99 -6.40 4.59
C SER A 155 -9.24 -5.14 5.40
N ILE A 156 -8.48 -4.08 5.11
CA ILE A 156 -8.68 -2.77 5.74
C ILE A 156 -9.51 -1.89 4.81
N ARG A 157 -10.55 -1.25 5.36
CA ARG A 157 -11.41 -0.30 4.67
C ARG A 157 -11.56 0.97 5.50
N GLY A 158 -11.58 2.11 4.83
CA GLY A 158 -11.99 3.36 5.47
C GLY A 158 -13.49 3.34 5.80
N ILE A 159 -13.91 4.18 6.75
CA ILE A 159 -15.30 4.22 7.21
C ILE A 159 -16.26 4.61 6.09
N TYR A 160 -15.81 5.46 5.16
CA TYR A 160 -16.64 6.02 4.09
C TYR A 160 -16.33 5.43 2.71
N GLY A 161 -15.61 4.33 2.59
CA GLY A 161 -15.35 3.73 1.29
C GLY A 161 -14.12 2.82 1.22
N TYR A 162 -13.45 2.86 0.06
CA TYR A 162 -12.30 2.01 -0.23
C TYR A 162 -11.08 2.38 0.63
N VAL A 163 -10.94 3.65 0.96
CA VAL A 163 -9.83 4.20 1.73
C VAL A 163 -10.33 4.85 2.99
#